data_fc0172fba6869bf12920b7bcd375e78c
#
_entry.id   fc0172fba6869bf12920b7bcd375e78c
#
_cell.length_a   1.000
_cell.length_b   1.000
_cell.length_c   1.000
_cell.angle_alpha   90.00
_cell.angle_beta   90.00
_cell.angle_gamma   90.00
#
_symmetry.space_group_name_H-M   'P 1'
#
loop_
_entity.id
_entity.type
_entity.pdbx_description
1 polymer ?
#
loop_
_entity_poly.entity_id
_entity_poly.type
_entity_poly.pdbx_seq_one_letter_code
_entity_poly.pdbx_strand_id
1 'polypeptide(L)'
;MRYNTQESQPQTSICKVVGFFDFQQLWRKKEGLKPKQIIEQVRMLHGVHINYKQAWRVREEAQILVRGTPEDSYYNLSRWLYKITETNPGSLTYQHVDAAGKFKYAFVAFGPSIRGFSLMRRVIAVDGTFLKGKFNGTLLAACAQDGNYHLYPLAFAVVDAENGASWKWFFRGLSQKIPDASDLVFVSDRANSISSALEDVYPLSHHGICRIHLLRNITPTYAKTGLLPLVESAADAYTCHEFWLIFKDIKDKCPELAKYLEESDFRKWARSYAPANRYNIMTTNIAESLNSMLKMPRELPIISLLETIRLTMTTWFFERREAAAKHKHLVTPKVVQKLVSRLGAAMLLNVYQVDRSEFEVKDETMKFVVDLEKRHCTCNVFDIDKIPCIHAIAAAKHIKRDENRFVDASHLTETWAKAYAESIHPGGELSTSTYPENIDELSCPPPATKKKSGRPPTKRKRSVGEFGVPGSKSQSHKCSRCGTGGHNKITCQRPIG
;
A
#
# COMPACT_ATOMS: atom_id res chain seq x y z
N MET A 1 33.74 42.55 -49.01
CA MET A 1 34.13 41.70 -47.88
C MET A 1 32.93 41.62 -46.93
N ARG A 2 32.23 40.50 -46.89
CA ARG A 2 31.12 40.28 -45.95
C ARG A 2 31.66 39.39 -44.83
N TYR A 3 31.67 39.90 -43.60
CA TYR A 3 31.97 39.13 -42.42
C TYR A 3 30.71 38.46 -41.94
N ASN A 4 30.69 37.12 -42.03
CA ASN A 4 29.71 36.27 -41.41
C ASN A 4 30.17 35.96 -39.99
N THR A 5 29.62 36.59 -38.97
CA THR A 5 29.77 36.21 -37.57
C THR A 5 28.49 35.47 -37.16
N GLN A 6 28.53 34.16 -37.21
CA GLN A 6 27.62 33.32 -36.46
C GLN A 6 28.03 33.34 -34.98
N GLU A 7 27.40 34.19 -34.19
CA GLU A 7 27.43 34.06 -32.73
C GLU A 7 26.60 32.86 -32.30
N SER A 8 27.32 31.84 -31.84
CA SER A 8 26.74 30.75 -31.05
C SER A 8 26.35 31.29 -29.66
N GLN A 9 25.09 31.68 -29.49
CA GLN A 9 24.56 32.08 -28.19
C GLN A 9 24.62 30.93 -27.17
N PRO A 10 25.02 31.23 -25.93
CA PRO A 10 25.19 30.22 -24.88
C PRO A 10 23.84 29.75 -24.37
N GLN A 11 23.33 28.64 -24.91
CA GLN A 11 22.11 27.96 -24.44
C GLN A 11 22.20 27.47 -22.99
N THR A 12 23.42 27.46 -22.43
CA THR A 12 23.70 27.04 -21.04
C THR A 12 23.40 28.13 -19.99
N SER A 13 23.28 29.39 -20.37
CA SER A 13 23.09 30.50 -19.43
C SER A 13 21.63 30.69 -18.99
N ILE A 14 20.67 30.41 -19.85
CA ILE A 14 19.24 30.60 -19.55
C ILE A 14 18.77 29.59 -18.48
N CYS A 15 19.19 28.34 -18.56
CA CYS A 15 18.88 27.32 -17.55
C CYS A 15 19.49 27.65 -16.18
N LYS A 16 20.69 28.21 -16.14
CA LYS A 16 21.36 28.59 -14.88
C LYS A 16 20.74 29.81 -14.22
N VAL A 17 20.31 30.81 -14.98
CA VAL A 17 19.74 32.05 -14.44
C VAL A 17 18.30 31.88 -13.97
N VAL A 18 17.48 31.11 -14.70
CA VAL A 18 16.11 30.83 -14.33
C VAL A 18 16.03 29.78 -13.19
N GLY A 19 17.08 28.93 -13.04
CA GLY A 19 17.10 27.85 -12.04
C GLY A 19 17.37 28.32 -10.60
N PHE A 20 18.08 29.40 -10.38
CA PHE A 20 18.66 29.67 -9.06
C PHE A 20 17.75 30.41 -8.06
N PHE A 21 16.86 31.30 -8.50
CA PHE A 21 16.12 32.18 -7.59
C PHE A 21 14.63 31.81 -7.38
N ASP A 22 13.95 31.28 -8.38
CA ASP A 22 12.50 31.09 -8.31
C ASP A 22 12.05 29.62 -8.02
N PHE A 23 12.94 28.66 -8.23
CA PHE A 23 12.57 27.23 -8.11
C PHE A 23 12.42 26.75 -6.69
N GLN A 24 13.11 27.30 -5.70
CA GLN A 24 12.89 26.93 -4.29
C GLN A 24 11.47 27.31 -3.82
N GLN A 25 10.93 28.43 -4.29
CA GLN A 25 9.54 28.81 -3.98
C GLN A 25 8.51 27.98 -4.74
N LEU A 26 8.81 27.61 -5.98
CA LEU A 26 7.93 26.84 -6.86
C LEU A 26 7.81 25.35 -6.45
N TRP A 27 8.85 24.81 -5.80
CA TRP A 27 8.88 23.42 -5.30
C TRP A 27 8.36 23.24 -3.87
N ARG A 28 8.10 24.31 -3.14
CA ARG A 28 7.39 24.26 -1.83
C ARG A 28 5.96 23.75 -1.95
N LYS A 29 5.35 23.77 -3.13
CA LYS A 29 4.07 23.07 -3.42
C LYS A 29 4.38 21.60 -3.77
N LYS A 30 3.69 20.65 -3.14
CA LYS A 30 3.86 19.17 -3.20
C LYS A 30 4.00 18.56 -4.59
N GLU A 31 3.61 19.26 -5.66
CA GLU A 31 3.65 18.81 -7.05
C GLU A 31 4.53 19.79 -7.84
N GLY A 32 5.73 19.39 -8.19
CA GLY A 32 6.57 20.23 -9.05
C GLY A 32 5.85 20.69 -10.32
N LEU A 33 6.18 21.88 -10.82
CA LEU A 33 5.53 22.48 -11.98
C LEU A 33 5.63 21.57 -13.21
N LYS A 34 4.52 21.46 -13.94
CA LYS A 34 4.50 20.83 -15.26
C LYS A 34 5.19 21.73 -16.29
N PRO A 35 5.82 21.17 -17.35
CA PRO A 35 6.51 21.99 -18.35
C PRO A 35 5.69 23.16 -18.91
N LYS A 36 4.37 22.99 -19.11
CA LYS A 36 3.47 24.07 -19.54
C LYS A 36 3.42 25.24 -18.53
N GLN A 37 3.38 24.94 -17.25
CA GLN A 37 3.37 25.95 -16.18
C GLN A 37 4.72 26.66 -16.07
N ILE A 38 5.83 25.95 -16.33
CA ILE A 38 7.17 26.55 -16.40
C ILE A 38 7.25 27.56 -17.57
N ILE A 39 6.73 27.21 -18.75
CA ILE A 39 6.68 28.12 -19.90
C ILE A 39 5.95 29.41 -19.53
N GLU A 40 4.80 29.29 -18.90
CA GLU A 40 3.94 30.42 -18.52
C GLU A 40 4.63 31.31 -17.48
N GLN A 41 5.24 30.72 -16.46
CA GLN A 41 5.96 31.46 -15.41
C GLN A 41 7.23 32.15 -15.93
N VAL A 42 8.05 31.46 -16.73
CA VAL A 42 9.23 32.08 -17.35
C VAL A 42 8.84 33.26 -18.21
N ARG A 43 7.73 33.15 -18.96
CA ARG A 43 7.16 34.24 -19.72
C ARG A 43 6.71 35.41 -18.84
N MET A 44 6.00 35.12 -17.72
CA MET A 44 5.51 36.17 -16.81
C MET A 44 6.63 36.87 -16.04
N LEU A 45 7.60 36.11 -15.53
CA LEU A 45 8.64 36.66 -14.63
C LEU A 45 9.83 37.28 -15.39
N HIS A 46 10.17 36.74 -16.56
CA HIS A 46 11.39 37.11 -17.28
C HIS A 46 11.11 37.60 -18.71
N GLY A 47 9.85 37.60 -19.17
CA GLY A 47 9.51 38.03 -20.53
C GLY A 47 10.05 37.10 -21.65
N VAL A 48 10.63 35.97 -21.30
CA VAL A 48 11.28 35.03 -22.24
C VAL A 48 10.37 33.92 -22.65
N HIS A 49 10.32 33.61 -23.94
CA HIS A 49 9.54 32.52 -24.49
C HIS A 49 10.43 31.26 -24.63
N ILE A 50 10.09 30.18 -23.90
CA ILE A 50 10.77 28.88 -23.99
C ILE A 50 9.83 27.83 -24.57
N ASN A 51 10.37 26.89 -25.35
CA ASN A 51 9.60 25.78 -25.88
C ASN A 51 9.46 24.64 -24.85
N TYR A 52 8.57 23.66 -25.13
CA TYR A 52 8.30 22.54 -24.23
C TYR A 52 9.54 21.73 -23.86
N LYS A 53 10.45 21.50 -24.82
CA LYS A 53 11.70 20.75 -24.58
C LYS A 53 12.64 21.51 -23.66
N GLN A 54 12.73 22.83 -23.80
CA GLN A 54 13.50 23.70 -22.89
C GLN A 54 12.89 23.70 -21.49
N ALA A 55 11.57 23.88 -21.37
CA ALA A 55 10.87 23.82 -20.09
C ALA A 55 11.04 22.44 -19.40
N TRP A 56 11.04 21.35 -20.16
CA TRP A 56 11.31 20.03 -19.63
C TRP A 56 12.75 19.90 -19.08
N ARG A 57 13.75 20.42 -19.80
CA ARG A 57 15.15 20.44 -19.34
C ARG A 57 15.32 21.30 -18.09
N VAL A 58 14.72 22.48 -18.05
CA VAL A 58 14.73 23.36 -16.85
C VAL A 58 14.13 22.61 -15.65
N ARG A 59 13.04 21.87 -15.85
CA ARG A 59 12.46 21.04 -14.78
C ARG A 59 13.43 19.96 -14.28
N GLU A 60 14.11 19.25 -15.18
CA GLU A 60 15.09 18.21 -14.83
C GLU A 60 16.28 18.80 -14.06
N GLU A 61 16.85 19.88 -14.55
CA GLU A 61 17.99 20.56 -13.89
C GLU A 61 17.60 21.10 -12.50
N ALA A 62 16.41 21.69 -12.37
CA ALA A 62 15.90 22.14 -11.09
C ALA A 62 15.67 20.98 -10.11
N GLN A 63 15.23 19.82 -10.59
CA GLN A 63 15.11 18.62 -9.75
C GLN A 63 16.47 18.16 -9.23
N ILE A 64 17.49 18.19 -10.08
CA ILE A 64 18.86 17.80 -9.70
C ILE A 64 19.44 18.80 -8.67
N LEU A 65 19.22 20.10 -8.86
CA LEU A 65 19.70 21.13 -7.92
C LEU A 65 19.08 21.03 -6.54
N VAL A 66 17.78 20.70 -6.46
CA VAL A 66 17.04 20.63 -5.19
C VAL A 66 17.20 19.28 -4.50
N ARG A 67 17.39 18.20 -5.24
CA ARG A 67 17.29 16.81 -4.74
C ARG A 67 18.55 15.97 -4.93
N GLY A 68 19.59 16.54 -5.55
CA GLY A 68 20.76 15.80 -5.97
C GLY A 68 20.55 14.96 -7.23
N THR A 69 21.62 14.39 -7.76
CA THR A 69 21.53 13.47 -8.88
C THR A 69 20.95 12.12 -8.42
N PRO A 70 20.27 11.38 -9.31
CA PRO A 70 19.83 10.02 -8.98
C PRO A 70 21.00 9.10 -8.57
N GLU A 71 22.19 9.29 -9.10
CA GLU A 71 23.41 8.55 -8.77
C GLU A 71 23.90 8.88 -7.36
N ASP A 72 24.07 10.15 -7.02
CA ASP A 72 24.53 10.61 -5.70
C ASP A 72 23.59 10.11 -4.59
N SER A 73 22.31 9.95 -4.93
CA SER A 73 21.30 9.43 -4.03
C SER A 73 21.59 7.97 -3.60
N TYR A 74 22.24 7.16 -4.45
CA TYR A 74 22.66 5.80 -4.05
C TYR A 74 23.97 5.83 -3.26
N TYR A 75 24.93 6.66 -3.64
CA TYR A 75 26.19 6.80 -2.89
C TYR A 75 25.97 7.33 -1.46
N ASN A 76 24.99 8.18 -1.25
CA ASN A 76 24.66 8.72 0.08
C ASN A 76 23.59 7.92 0.84
N LEU A 77 23.09 6.82 0.29
CA LEU A 77 21.98 6.07 0.90
C LEU A 77 22.36 5.50 2.27
N SER A 78 23.54 4.91 2.42
CA SER A 78 24.05 4.39 3.70
C SER A 78 24.07 5.46 4.80
N ARG A 79 24.53 6.66 4.46
CA ARG A 79 24.55 7.81 5.37
C ARG A 79 23.13 8.23 5.79
N TRP A 80 22.19 8.26 4.84
CA TRP A 80 20.79 8.58 5.13
C TRP A 80 20.16 7.51 6.03
N LEU A 81 20.34 6.23 5.74
CA LEU A 81 19.82 5.11 6.53
C LEU A 81 20.37 5.14 7.96
N TYR A 82 21.67 5.38 8.13
CA TYR A 82 22.31 5.56 9.43
C TYR A 82 21.67 6.68 10.24
N LYS A 83 21.51 7.87 9.63
CA LYS A 83 20.92 9.04 10.30
C LYS A 83 19.45 8.79 10.71
N ILE A 84 18.67 8.11 9.88
CA ILE A 84 17.30 7.74 10.25
C ILE A 84 17.27 6.82 11.46
N THR A 85 18.18 5.88 11.56
CA THR A 85 18.29 4.98 12.73
C THR A 85 18.72 5.74 13.98
N GLU A 86 19.68 6.65 13.85
CA GLU A 86 20.18 7.47 14.95
C GLU A 86 19.10 8.40 15.52
N THR A 87 18.38 9.11 14.63
CA THR A 87 17.37 10.10 15.05
C THR A 87 16.02 9.49 15.42
N ASN A 88 15.77 8.24 15.07
CA ASN A 88 14.53 7.51 15.36
C ASN A 88 14.82 6.17 16.05
N PRO A 89 15.09 6.17 17.37
CA PRO A 89 15.46 4.96 18.10
C PRO A 89 14.47 3.81 17.89
N GLY A 90 15.00 2.59 17.72
CA GLY A 90 14.21 1.40 17.44
C GLY A 90 13.84 1.20 15.97
N SER A 91 14.18 2.15 15.10
CA SER A 91 14.09 1.98 13.65
C SER A 91 15.00 0.85 13.18
N LEU A 92 14.66 0.28 12.05
CA LEU A 92 15.43 -0.77 11.42
C LEU A 92 15.67 -0.40 9.97
N THR A 93 16.93 -0.33 9.58
CA THR A 93 17.33 0.00 8.22
C THR A 93 18.36 -1.00 7.73
N TYR A 94 18.26 -1.42 6.48
CA TYR A 94 19.22 -2.29 5.81
C TYR A 94 19.49 -1.81 4.41
N GLN A 95 20.70 -2.08 3.96
CA GLN A 95 21.09 -1.99 2.57
C GLN A 95 21.73 -3.32 2.15
N HIS A 96 21.44 -3.76 0.94
CA HIS A 96 22.02 -4.95 0.33
C HIS A 96 22.52 -4.64 -1.08
N VAL A 97 23.70 -5.13 -1.41
CA VAL A 97 24.34 -4.98 -2.72
C VAL A 97 24.40 -6.32 -3.43
N ASP A 98 24.52 -6.29 -4.75
CA ASP A 98 24.74 -7.49 -5.56
C ASP A 98 26.22 -7.95 -5.53
N ALA A 99 26.54 -9.04 -6.20
CA ALA A 99 27.89 -9.57 -6.28
C ALA A 99 28.91 -8.61 -6.93
N ALA A 100 28.44 -7.61 -7.67
CA ALA A 100 29.26 -6.56 -8.27
C ALA A 100 29.36 -5.29 -7.40
N GLY A 101 28.87 -5.33 -6.17
CA GLY A 101 28.84 -4.19 -5.24
C GLY A 101 27.82 -3.11 -5.57
N LYS A 102 26.89 -3.35 -6.52
CA LYS A 102 25.85 -2.39 -6.87
C LYS A 102 24.63 -2.52 -5.98
N PHE A 103 23.90 -1.41 -5.82
CA PHE A 103 22.65 -1.41 -5.08
C PHE A 103 21.69 -2.49 -5.56
N LYS A 104 21.13 -3.25 -4.61
CA LYS A 104 20.12 -4.26 -4.86
C LYS A 104 18.85 -4.01 -4.05
N TYR A 105 18.95 -3.85 -2.73
CA TYR A 105 17.80 -3.63 -1.85
C TYR A 105 18.10 -2.60 -0.77
N ALA A 106 17.08 -1.85 -0.36
CA ALA A 106 17.08 -1.04 0.87
C ALA A 106 15.77 -1.25 1.63
N PHE A 107 15.85 -1.35 2.95
CA PHE A 107 14.71 -1.54 3.87
C PHE A 107 14.68 -0.45 4.91
N VAL A 108 13.48 0.05 5.24
CA VAL A 108 13.25 1.05 6.29
C VAL A 108 11.96 0.70 7.05
N ALA A 109 12.05 0.58 8.36
CA ALA A 109 10.94 0.53 9.29
C ALA A 109 11.19 1.53 10.43
N PHE A 110 10.31 2.51 10.62
CA PHE A 110 10.48 3.54 11.64
C PHE A 110 10.08 3.02 13.02
N GLY A 111 10.94 3.20 14.03
CA GLY A 111 10.71 2.74 15.41
C GLY A 111 9.37 3.17 16.00
N PRO A 112 9.00 4.45 15.92
CA PRO A 112 7.68 4.92 16.37
C PRO A 112 6.51 4.16 15.72
N SER A 113 6.60 3.87 14.42
CA SER A 113 5.56 3.13 13.71
C SER A 113 5.46 1.66 14.17
N ILE A 114 6.58 1.00 14.37
CA ILE A 114 6.61 -0.38 14.85
C ILE A 114 6.03 -0.48 16.25
N ARG A 115 6.40 0.43 17.17
CA ARG A 115 5.85 0.44 18.53
C ARG A 115 4.35 0.72 18.56
N GLY A 116 3.88 1.66 17.77
CA GLY A 116 2.45 1.95 17.67
C GLY A 116 1.62 0.78 17.13
N PHE A 117 2.19 -0.07 16.27
CA PHE A 117 1.50 -1.25 15.74
C PHE A 117 1.15 -2.27 16.82
N SER A 118 1.93 -2.38 17.89
CA SER A 118 1.63 -3.30 18.99
C SER A 118 0.28 -3.03 19.68
N LEU A 119 -0.28 -1.84 19.49
CA LEU A 119 -1.56 -1.39 20.03
C LEU A 119 -2.72 -1.55 19.04
N MET A 120 -2.47 -2.10 17.86
CA MET A 120 -3.43 -2.18 16.77
C MET A 120 -3.91 -3.60 16.50
N ARG A 121 -4.91 -3.70 15.65
CA ARG A 121 -5.36 -4.97 15.09
C ARG A 121 -4.22 -5.62 14.31
N ARG A 122 -3.95 -6.88 14.55
CA ARG A 122 -2.79 -7.59 14.02
C ARG A 122 -3.00 -8.05 12.57
N VAL A 123 -3.32 -7.10 11.70
CA VAL A 123 -3.48 -7.34 10.26
C VAL A 123 -2.57 -6.39 9.48
N ILE A 124 -1.76 -6.96 8.61
CA ILE A 124 -0.80 -6.25 7.76
C ILE A 124 -1.19 -6.45 6.29
N ALA A 125 -1.52 -5.37 5.60
CA ALA A 125 -1.66 -5.39 4.15
C ALA A 125 -0.30 -5.13 3.51
N VAL A 126 0.07 -5.94 2.52
CA VAL A 126 1.31 -5.77 1.75
C VAL A 126 1.01 -5.63 0.27
N ASP A 127 1.79 -4.78 -0.40
CA ASP A 127 1.66 -4.55 -1.84
C ASP A 127 2.99 -4.04 -2.42
N GLY A 128 3.21 -4.31 -3.71
CA GLY A 128 4.36 -3.82 -4.45
C GLY A 128 3.96 -2.81 -5.52
N THR A 129 4.81 -1.81 -5.78
CA THR A 129 4.55 -0.82 -6.82
C THR A 129 5.83 -0.40 -7.54
N PHE A 130 5.77 -0.32 -8.88
CA PHE A 130 6.94 -0.01 -9.70
C PHE A 130 7.41 1.42 -9.52
N LEU A 131 8.73 1.59 -9.41
CA LEU A 131 9.41 2.87 -9.50
C LEU A 131 9.43 3.34 -10.96
N LYS A 132 9.41 4.66 -11.15
CA LYS A 132 9.33 5.31 -12.47
C LYS A 132 10.48 6.26 -12.74
N GLY A 133 11.43 6.38 -11.82
CA GLY A 133 12.61 7.22 -11.94
C GLY A 133 13.61 6.69 -12.95
N LYS A 134 14.82 7.30 -12.98
CA LYS A 134 15.94 6.90 -13.85
C LYS A 134 16.33 5.43 -13.66
N PHE A 135 16.34 4.96 -12.41
CA PHE A 135 16.59 3.57 -12.03
C PHE A 135 15.25 2.89 -11.74
N ASN A 136 14.99 1.82 -12.50
CA ASN A 136 13.81 1.01 -12.30
C ASN A 136 13.96 0.17 -11.02
N GLY A 137 12.84 -0.30 -10.50
CA GLY A 137 12.75 -1.15 -9.33
C GLY A 137 11.31 -1.21 -8.84
N THR A 138 11.12 -1.78 -7.67
CA THR A 138 9.81 -1.88 -7.02
C THR A 138 9.92 -1.35 -5.60
N LEU A 139 8.95 -0.57 -5.18
CA LEU A 139 8.72 -0.22 -3.78
C LEU A 139 7.76 -1.25 -3.19
N LEU A 140 8.23 -2.03 -2.23
CA LEU A 140 7.42 -2.92 -1.40
C LEU A 140 6.99 -2.15 -0.15
N ALA A 141 5.75 -2.33 0.29
CA ALA A 141 5.21 -1.67 1.46
C ALA A 141 4.40 -2.63 2.33
N ALA A 142 4.53 -2.49 3.64
CA ALA A 142 3.68 -3.11 4.64
C ALA A 142 2.91 -2.03 5.40
N CYS A 143 1.61 -2.20 5.52
CA CYS A 143 0.70 -1.24 6.15
C CYS A 143 -0.29 -1.95 7.06
N ALA A 144 -0.61 -1.31 8.19
CA ALA A 144 -1.71 -1.67 9.06
C ALA A 144 -2.82 -0.62 8.99
N GLN A 145 -3.83 -0.79 9.82
CA GLN A 145 -4.91 0.19 9.98
C GLN A 145 -5.09 0.51 11.45
N ASP A 146 -5.09 1.80 11.79
CA ASP A 146 -5.28 2.26 13.17
C ASP A 146 -6.72 2.07 13.68
N GLY A 147 -6.95 2.37 14.95
CA GLY A 147 -8.26 2.25 15.58
C GLY A 147 -9.34 3.15 14.99
N ASN A 148 -8.97 4.20 14.25
CA ASN A 148 -9.87 5.09 13.53
C ASN A 148 -9.91 4.81 12.02
N TYR A 149 -9.47 3.62 11.60
CA TYR A 149 -9.45 3.13 10.20
C TYR A 149 -8.53 3.92 9.25
N HIS A 150 -7.56 4.68 9.75
CA HIS A 150 -6.56 5.30 8.89
C HIS A 150 -5.47 4.30 8.49
N LEU A 151 -4.93 4.49 7.29
CA LEU A 151 -3.73 3.80 6.84
C LEU A 151 -2.57 4.08 7.80
N TYR A 152 -1.87 3.02 8.25
CA TYR A 152 -0.73 3.08 9.15
C TYR A 152 0.47 2.35 8.54
N PRO A 153 1.44 3.07 7.95
CA PRO A 153 2.60 2.43 7.33
C PRO A 153 3.53 1.81 8.37
N LEU A 154 4.08 0.63 8.08
CA LEU A 154 4.97 -0.11 8.98
C LEU A 154 6.40 -0.18 8.45
N ALA A 155 6.56 -0.62 7.20
CA ALA A 155 7.86 -0.80 6.58
C ALA A 155 7.80 -0.58 5.08
N PHE A 156 8.95 -0.24 4.52
CA PHE A 156 9.16 -0.03 3.10
C PHE A 156 10.45 -0.71 2.65
N ALA A 157 10.47 -1.21 1.42
CA ALA A 157 11.72 -1.60 0.78
C ALA A 157 11.75 -1.17 -0.68
N VAL A 158 12.91 -0.67 -1.10
CA VAL A 158 13.22 -0.48 -2.52
C VAL A 158 14.01 -1.69 -2.98
N VAL A 159 13.52 -2.39 -4.00
CA VAL A 159 14.11 -3.63 -4.52
C VAL A 159 14.26 -3.56 -6.04
N ASP A 160 15.11 -4.42 -6.61
CA ASP A 160 15.36 -4.50 -8.06
C ASP A 160 14.13 -4.96 -8.85
N ALA A 161 13.40 -5.95 -8.31
CA ALA A 161 12.19 -6.49 -8.91
C ALA A 161 11.28 -7.12 -7.85
N GLU A 162 10.00 -7.20 -8.15
CA GLU A 162 9.02 -7.92 -7.34
C GLU A 162 9.07 -9.41 -7.67
N ASN A 163 9.66 -10.19 -6.75
CA ASN A 163 9.80 -11.64 -6.86
C ASN A 163 9.90 -12.30 -5.47
N GLY A 164 9.96 -13.65 -5.42
CA GLY A 164 10.03 -14.38 -4.15
C GLY A 164 11.26 -14.05 -3.30
N ALA A 165 12.41 -13.78 -3.93
CA ALA A 165 13.63 -13.42 -3.20
C ALA A 165 13.51 -12.04 -2.53
N SER A 166 12.96 -11.03 -3.23
CA SER A 166 12.76 -9.69 -2.69
C SER A 166 11.69 -9.67 -1.60
N TRP A 167 10.58 -10.41 -1.75
CA TRP A 167 9.57 -10.55 -0.70
C TRP A 167 10.10 -11.29 0.52
N LYS A 168 10.84 -12.38 0.33
CA LYS A 168 11.47 -13.11 1.46
C LYS A 168 12.45 -12.23 2.23
N TRP A 169 13.27 -11.44 1.52
CA TRP A 169 14.18 -10.49 2.15
C TRP A 169 13.42 -9.40 2.92
N PHE A 170 12.35 -8.84 2.34
CA PHE A 170 11.49 -7.87 2.99
C PHE A 170 10.85 -8.41 4.27
N PHE A 171 10.26 -9.60 4.22
CA PHE A 171 9.65 -10.23 5.39
C PHE A 171 10.66 -10.59 6.48
N ARG A 172 11.87 -11.00 6.12
CA ARG A 172 12.96 -11.21 7.10
C ARG A 172 13.34 -9.92 7.81
N GLY A 173 13.35 -8.79 7.14
CA GLY A 173 13.53 -7.48 7.77
C GLY A 173 12.36 -7.15 8.70
N LEU A 174 11.14 -7.34 8.25
CA LEU A 174 9.93 -7.06 9.03
C LEU A 174 9.82 -7.96 10.27
N SER A 175 10.17 -9.25 10.17
CA SER A 175 10.07 -10.22 11.27
C SER A 175 10.98 -9.92 12.45
N GLN A 176 12.06 -9.16 12.27
CA GLN A 176 12.91 -8.71 13.37
C GLN A 176 12.21 -7.70 14.28
N LYS A 177 11.18 -7.03 13.81
CA LYS A 177 10.42 -6.04 14.59
C LYS A 177 8.99 -6.46 14.88
N ILE A 178 8.41 -7.28 14.01
CA ILE A 178 7.08 -7.86 14.16
C ILE A 178 7.24 -9.37 14.07
N PRO A 179 7.39 -10.05 15.21
CA PRO A 179 7.56 -11.50 15.25
C PRO A 179 6.38 -12.26 14.68
N ASP A 180 6.66 -13.46 14.18
CA ASP A 180 5.63 -14.40 13.73
C ASP A 180 4.72 -14.83 14.89
N ALA A 181 3.42 -14.91 14.63
CA ALA A 181 2.42 -15.30 15.63
C ALA A 181 1.13 -15.78 14.95
N SER A 182 0.42 -16.69 15.61
CA SER A 182 -0.82 -17.28 15.09
C SER A 182 -2.01 -16.31 15.01
N ASP A 183 -1.93 -15.16 15.67
CA ASP A 183 -2.94 -14.09 15.60
C ASP A 183 -2.62 -13.02 14.53
N LEU A 184 -1.45 -13.11 13.88
CA LEU A 184 -1.03 -12.18 12.84
C LEU A 184 -1.58 -12.62 11.48
N VAL A 185 -2.17 -11.68 10.75
CA VAL A 185 -2.72 -11.92 9.41
C VAL A 185 -2.06 -11.00 8.40
N PHE A 186 -1.56 -11.57 7.31
CA PHE A 186 -1.13 -10.80 6.14
C PHE A 186 -2.24 -10.81 5.08
N VAL A 187 -2.46 -9.67 4.44
CA VAL A 187 -3.41 -9.53 3.32
C VAL A 187 -2.65 -9.04 2.09
N SER A 188 -2.68 -9.81 1.01
CA SER A 188 -2.00 -9.44 -0.24
C SER A 188 -2.83 -9.81 -1.47
N ASP A 189 -2.28 -9.56 -2.66
CA ASP A 189 -2.77 -10.21 -3.88
C ASP A 189 -2.45 -11.73 -3.86
N ARG A 190 -2.82 -12.45 -4.93
CA ARG A 190 -2.61 -13.91 -5.05
C ARG A 190 -1.23 -14.28 -5.61
N ALA A 191 -0.24 -13.40 -5.59
CA ALA A 191 1.07 -13.72 -6.13
C ALA A 191 1.76 -14.84 -5.33
N ASN A 192 2.14 -15.93 -6.02
CA ASN A 192 2.85 -17.05 -5.39
C ASN A 192 4.16 -16.60 -4.74
N SER A 193 4.79 -15.55 -5.27
CA SER A 193 6.00 -14.96 -4.69
C SER A 193 5.80 -14.43 -3.27
N ILE A 194 4.60 -13.91 -2.96
CA ILE A 194 4.25 -13.44 -1.62
C ILE A 194 3.89 -14.63 -0.72
N SER A 195 3.02 -15.53 -1.19
CA SER A 195 2.62 -16.73 -0.43
C SER A 195 3.83 -17.55 0.03
N SER A 196 4.71 -17.94 -0.89
CA SER A 196 5.89 -18.74 -0.55
C SER A 196 6.84 -18.00 0.40
N ALA A 197 7.01 -16.68 0.23
CA ALA A 197 7.86 -15.90 1.11
C ALA A 197 7.27 -15.78 2.53
N LEU A 198 5.93 -15.69 2.66
CA LEU A 198 5.24 -15.71 3.96
C LEU A 198 5.35 -17.07 4.62
N GLU A 199 5.10 -18.16 3.90
CA GLU A 199 5.25 -19.52 4.42
C GLU A 199 6.66 -19.81 4.97
N ASP A 200 7.69 -19.23 4.32
CA ASP A 200 9.09 -19.38 4.73
C ASP A 200 9.46 -18.54 5.96
N VAL A 201 8.88 -17.35 6.15
CA VAL A 201 9.32 -16.38 7.18
C VAL A 201 8.31 -16.23 8.30
N TYR A 202 7.04 -16.44 8.03
CA TYR A 202 5.92 -16.29 8.95
C TYR A 202 5.01 -17.54 8.96
N PRO A 203 5.55 -18.73 9.28
CA PRO A 203 4.83 -20.00 9.20
C PRO A 203 3.64 -20.14 10.17
N LEU A 204 3.62 -19.36 11.27
CA LEU A 204 2.48 -19.33 12.20
C LEU A 204 1.39 -18.35 11.78
N SER A 205 1.76 -17.31 11.05
CA SER A 205 0.84 -16.25 10.61
C SER A 205 -0.06 -16.73 9.48
N HIS A 206 -1.20 -16.07 9.33
CA HIS A 206 -2.16 -16.44 8.30
C HIS A 206 -2.09 -15.51 7.09
N HIS A 207 -2.25 -16.08 5.89
CA HIS A 207 -2.26 -15.33 4.64
C HIS A 207 -3.68 -15.24 4.07
N GLY A 208 -4.25 -14.04 4.06
CA GLY A 208 -5.52 -13.72 3.42
C GLY A 208 -5.34 -13.09 2.05
N ILE A 209 -6.18 -13.50 1.10
CA ILE A 209 -6.21 -12.96 -0.26
C ILE A 209 -7.09 -11.71 -0.29
N CYS A 210 -6.65 -10.68 -1.00
CA CYS A 210 -7.42 -9.48 -1.26
C CYS A 210 -8.67 -9.82 -2.10
N ARG A 211 -9.86 -9.52 -1.57
CA ARG A 211 -11.15 -9.74 -2.25
C ARG A 211 -11.21 -9.05 -3.61
N ILE A 212 -10.72 -7.82 -3.73
CA ILE A 212 -10.73 -7.07 -5.00
C ILE A 212 -9.88 -7.77 -6.06
N HIS A 213 -8.71 -8.29 -5.68
CA HIS A 213 -7.87 -9.06 -6.60
C HIS A 213 -8.52 -10.39 -6.99
N LEU A 214 -9.21 -11.07 -6.07
CA LEU A 214 -10.00 -12.26 -6.39
C LEU A 214 -11.09 -11.91 -7.43
N LEU A 215 -11.89 -10.86 -7.19
CA LEU A 215 -12.92 -10.41 -8.13
C LEU A 215 -12.34 -10.01 -9.48
N ARG A 216 -11.23 -9.26 -9.52
CA ARG A 216 -10.54 -8.90 -10.76
C ARG A 216 -10.10 -10.11 -11.58
N ASN A 217 -9.72 -11.20 -10.92
CA ASN A 217 -9.30 -12.43 -11.59
C ASN A 217 -10.47 -13.17 -12.24
N ILE A 218 -11.61 -13.23 -11.58
CA ILE A 218 -12.80 -13.92 -12.11
C ILE A 218 -13.64 -13.06 -13.08
N THR A 219 -13.57 -11.74 -12.98
CA THR A 219 -14.34 -10.81 -13.82
C THR A 219 -14.21 -11.07 -15.32
N PRO A 220 -13.02 -11.29 -15.92
CA PRO A 220 -12.89 -11.51 -17.36
C PRO A 220 -13.68 -12.71 -17.86
N THR A 221 -13.86 -13.74 -17.04
CA THR A 221 -14.56 -14.97 -17.41
C THR A 221 -16.04 -14.94 -17.01
N TYR A 222 -16.34 -14.43 -15.81
CA TYR A 222 -17.65 -14.58 -15.18
C TYR A 222 -18.45 -13.28 -15.04
N ALA A 223 -18.00 -12.13 -15.58
CA ALA A 223 -18.74 -10.87 -15.48
C ALA A 223 -20.18 -10.95 -16.02
N LYS A 224 -20.38 -11.72 -17.11
CA LYS A 224 -21.68 -11.87 -17.76
C LYS A 224 -22.69 -12.76 -16.99
N THR A 225 -22.23 -13.51 -15.99
CA THR A 225 -23.10 -14.37 -15.18
C THR A 225 -23.94 -13.59 -14.16
N GLY A 226 -23.55 -12.35 -13.82
CA GLY A 226 -24.18 -11.56 -12.76
C GLY A 226 -23.86 -12.06 -11.33
N LEU A 227 -22.93 -13.03 -11.17
CA LEU A 227 -22.64 -13.67 -9.89
C LEU A 227 -21.57 -12.96 -9.05
N LEU A 228 -20.87 -11.97 -9.60
CA LEU A 228 -19.80 -11.26 -8.87
C LEU A 228 -20.26 -10.64 -7.55
N PRO A 229 -21.47 -10.02 -7.43
CA PRO A 229 -21.97 -9.54 -6.15
C PRO A 229 -22.20 -10.68 -5.13
N LEU A 230 -22.60 -11.86 -5.56
CA LEU A 230 -22.74 -13.01 -4.66
C LEU A 230 -21.39 -13.50 -4.14
N VAL A 231 -20.35 -13.53 -4.99
CA VAL A 231 -18.97 -13.83 -4.55
C VAL A 231 -18.49 -12.82 -3.52
N GLU A 232 -18.80 -11.53 -3.73
CA GLU A 232 -18.47 -10.46 -2.78
C GLU A 232 -19.19 -10.65 -1.45
N SER A 233 -20.50 -10.93 -1.48
CA SER A 233 -21.31 -11.18 -0.30
C SER A 233 -20.84 -12.45 0.45
N ALA A 234 -20.52 -13.53 -0.27
CA ALA A 234 -19.96 -14.74 0.34
C ALA A 234 -18.61 -14.46 1.03
N ALA A 235 -17.73 -13.68 0.39
CA ALA A 235 -16.45 -13.30 1.00
C ALA A 235 -16.65 -12.49 2.30
N ASP A 236 -17.69 -11.67 2.38
CA ASP A 236 -17.98 -10.77 3.51
C ASP A 236 -18.88 -11.38 4.57
N ALA A 237 -19.42 -12.60 4.37
CA ALA A 237 -20.26 -13.30 5.32
C ALA A 237 -19.57 -13.44 6.68
N TYR A 238 -20.31 -13.16 7.76
CA TYR A 238 -19.79 -13.26 9.13
C TYR A 238 -19.89 -14.67 9.71
N THR A 239 -20.86 -15.46 9.23
CA THR A 239 -21.05 -16.85 9.69
C THR A 239 -20.87 -17.84 8.55
N CYS A 240 -20.44 -19.08 8.88
CA CYS A 240 -20.37 -20.15 7.88
C CYS A 240 -21.75 -20.49 7.31
N HIS A 241 -22.81 -20.33 8.11
CA HIS A 241 -24.19 -20.56 7.64
C HIS A 241 -24.57 -19.56 6.55
N GLU A 242 -24.35 -18.25 6.78
CA GLU A 242 -24.59 -17.19 5.80
C GLU A 242 -23.77 -17.43 4.52
N PHE A 243 -22.48 -17.77 4.68
CA PHE A 243 -21.62 -18.11 3.56
C PHE A 243 -22.19 -19.22 2.70
N TRP A 244 -22.62 -20.34 3.31
CA TRP A 244 -23.14 -21.50 2.57
C TRP A 244 -24.47 -21.23 1.88
N LEU A 245 -25.34 -20.41 2.45
CA LEU A 245 -26.58 -19.99 1.79
C LEU A 245 -26.25 -19.26 0.48
N ILE A 246 -25.32 -18.31 0.51
CA ILE A 246 -24.92 -17.54 -0.67
C ILE A 246 -24.12 -18.43 -1.65
N PHE A 247 -23.20 -19.25 -1.13
CA PHE A 247 -22.32 -20.08 -1.96
C PHE A 247 -23.09 -21.17 -2.71
N LYS A 248 -24.17 -21.69 -2.13
CA LYS A 248 -25.09 -22.62 -2.81
C LYS A 248 -25.69 -21.98 -4.07
N ASP A 249 -26.14 -20.75 -3.99
CA ASP A 249 -26.66 -20.02 -5.16
C ASP A 249 -25.61 -19.88 -6.28
N ILE A 250 -24.35 -19.64 -5.89
CA ILE A 250 -23.24 -19.59 -6.87
C ILE A 250 -23.05 -20.95 -7.51
N LYS A 251 -23.06 -22.02 -6.70
CA LYS A 251 -22.83 -23.40 -7.15
C LYS A 251 -23.94 -23.88 -8.08
N ASP A 252 -25.21 -23.58 -7.75
CA ASP A 252 -26.36 -23.96 -8.54
C ASP A 252 -26.41 -23.22 -9.91
N LYS A 253 -25.97 -21.96 -9.95
CA LYS A 253 -25.98 -21.14 -11.17
C LYS A 253 -24.72 -21.28 -12.04
N CYS A 254 -23.57 -21.57 -11.46
CA CYS A 254 -22.28 -21.71 -12.18
C CYS A 254 -21.32 -22.63 -11.42
N PRO A 255 -21.42 -23.97 -11.63
CA PRO A 255 -20.56 -24.94 -10.96
C PRO A 255 -19.06 -24.72 -11.19
N GLU A 256 -18.67 -24.23 -12.37
CA GLU A 256 -17.26 -23.96 -12.71
C GLU A 256 -16.68 -22.83 -11.87
N LEU A 257 -17.46 -21.75 -11.63
CA LEU A 257 -17.06 -20.66 -10.74
C LEU A 257 -16.95 -21.16 -9.30
N ALA A 258 -17.93 -21.96 -8.84
CA ALA A 258 -17.90 -22.53 -7.50
C ALA A 258 -16.65 -23.41 -7.29
N LYS A 259 -16.34 -24.29 -8.24
CA LYS A 259 -15.13 -25.12 -8.20
C LYS A 259 -13.86 -24.28 -8.12
N TYR A 260 -13.75 -23.24 -8.93
CA TYR A 260 -12.60 -22.30 -8.88
C TYR A 260 -12.45 -21.63 -7.50
N LEU A 261 -13.57 -21.23 -6.88
CA LEU A 261 -13.59 -20.61 -5.55
C LEU A 261 -13.24 -21.62 -4.44
N GLU A 262 -13.68 -22.86 -4.55
CA GLU A 262 -13.31 -23.97 -3.66
C GLU A 262 -11.79 -24.26 -3.74
N GLU A 263 -11.23 -24.37 -4.93
CA GLU A 263 -9.79 -24.56 -5.18
C GLU A 263 -8.95 -23.38 -4.69
N SER A 264 -9.56 -22.20 -4.52
CA SER A 264 -8.90 -21.01 -3.98
C SER A 264 -8.76 -21.00 -2.45
N ASP A 265 -9.21 -22.04 -1.75
CA ASP A 265 -9.22 -22.21 -0.30
C ASP A 265 -10.04 -21.11 0.43
N PHE A 266 -11.21 -21.43 0.93
CA PHE A 266 -12.12 -20.51 1.64
C PHE A 266 -11.44 -19.78 2.80
N ARG A 267 -10.49 -20.43 3.50
CA ARG A 267 -9.74 -19.84 4.62
C ARG A 267 -8.94 -18.60 4.19
N LYS A 268 -8.57 -18.53 2.92
CA LYS A 268 -7.78 -17.41 2.38
C LYS A 268 -8.63 -16.22 1.95
N TRP A 269 -9.89 -16.42 1.52
CA TRP A 269 -10.66 -15.33 0.94
C TRP A 269 -12.03 -15.07 1.61
N ALA A 270 -12.62 -16.02 2.32
CA ALA A 270 -13.88 -15.82 3.03
C ALA A 270 -13.63 -15.45 4.50
N ARG A 271 -14.33 -14.43 4.99
CA ARG A 271 -14.19 -13.93 6.37
C ARG A 271 -14.55 -14.97 7.40
N SER A 272 -15.68 -15.67 7.20
CA SER A 272 -16.20 -16.68 8.13
C SER A 272 -15.32 -17.92 8.28
N TYR A 273 -14.40 -18.15 7.33
CA TYR A 273 -13.46 -19.27 7.34
C TYR A 273 -12.02 -18.85 7.71
N ALA A 274 -11.76 -17.56 7.91
CA ALA A 274 -10.42 -17.08 8.23
C ALA A 274 -9.92 -17.70 9.55
N PRO A 275 -8.74 -18.34 9.58
CA PRO A 275 -8.21 -19.00 10.79
C PRO A 275 -7.90 -18.03 11.92
N ALA A 276 -7.56 -16.78 11.58
CA ALA A 276 -7.37 -15.68 12.52
C ALA A 276 -8.21 -14.47 12.10
N ASN A 277 -8.46 -13.57 13.06
CA ASN A 277 -9.35 -12.44 12.82
C ASN A 277 -8.75 -11.43 11.82
N ARG A 278 -9.43 -11.28 10.68
CA ARG A 278 -9.13 -10.27 9.66
C ARG A 278 -9.88 -8.96 9.88
N TYR A 279 -10.79 -8.92 10.82
CA TYR A 279 -11.69 -7.80 11.08
C TYR A 279 -12.45 -7.39 9.80
N ASN A 280 -12.48 -6.10 9.51
CA ASN A 280 -13.01 -5.55 8.26
C ASN A 280 -11.97 -5.49 7.11
N ILE A 281 -10.74 -6.00 7.32
CA ILE A 281 -9.65 -5.84 6.35
C ILE A 281 -9.67 -7.02 5.36
N MET A 282 -10.59 -6.94 4.40
CA MET A 282 -10.77 -7.94 3.34
C MET A 282 -10.03 -7.59 2.05
N THR A 283 -9.36 -6.44 2.00
CA THR A 283 -8.71 -5.91 0.79
C THR A 283 -7.37 -5.28 1.10
N THR A 284 -6.51 -5.17 0.09
CA THR A 284 -5.25 -4.43 0.13
C THR A 284 -5.43 -2.92 -0.12
N ASN A 285 -6.67 -2.40 -0.11
CA ASN A 285 -6.96 -0.98 -0.38
C ASN A 285 -6.11 -0.03 0.46
N ILE A 286 -5.74 -0.43 1.68
CA ILE A 286 -4.86 0.34 2.56
C ILE A 286 -3.49 0.54 1.89
N ALA A 287 -2.87 -0.54 1.40
CA ALA A 287 -1.59 -0.49 0.70
C ALA A 287 -1.72 0.14 -0.69
N GLU A 288 -2.82 -0.13 -1.42
CA GLU A 288 -3.11 0.56 -2.70
C GLU A 288 -3.27 2.07 -2.52
N SER A 289 -3.89 2.53 -1.43
CA SER A 289 -4.02 3.96 -1.09
C SER A 289 -2.66 4.60 -0.84
N LEU A 290 -1.75 3.91 -0.12
CA LEU A 290 -0.38 4.35 0.05
C LEU A 290 0.34 4.46 -1.30
N ASN A 291 0.23 3.44 -2.15
CA ASN A 291 0.82 3.44 -3.48
C ASN A 291 0.29 4.54 -4.39
N SER A 292 -1.00 4.90 -4.25
CA SER A 292 -1.61 6.01 -4.99
C SER A 292 -1.04 7.36 -4.54
N MET A 293 -0.86 7.55 -3.23
CA MET A 293 -0.25 8.76 -2.69
C MET A 293 1.23 8.90 -3.09
N LEU A 294 1.95 7.79 -3.20
CA LEU A 294 3.34 7.76 -3.64
C LEU A 294 3.51 7.77 -5.18
N LYS A 295 2.45 8.02 -5.95
CA LYS A 295 2.48 7.99 -7.42
C LYS A 295 3.55 8.93 -8.00
N MET A 296 3.62 10.18 -7.52
CA MET A 296 4.63 11.15 -7.94
C MET A 296 6.01 10.90 -7.28
N PRO A 297 6.09 10.62 -5.97
CA PRO A 297 7.36 10.29 -5.32
C PRO A 297 8.14 9.14 -5.96
N ARG A 298 7.48 8.18 -6.58
CA ARG A 298 8.13 7.05 -7.29
C ARG A 298 8.97 7.44 -8.52
N GLU A 299 8.88 8.69 -8.98
CA GLU A 299 9.73 9.26 -10.03
C GLU A 299 11.03 9.86 -9.48
N LEU A 300 11.16 10.01 -8.16
CA LEU A 300 12.27 10.69 -7.50
C LEU A 300 13.50 9.78 -7.32
N PRO A 301 14.68 10.37 -7.09
CA PRO A 301 15.85 9.66 -6.56
C PRO A 301 15.52 8.94 -5.25
N ILE A 302 16.22 7.83 -4.95
CA ILE A 302 15.86 6.94 -3.84
C ILE A 302 15.79 7.64 -2.48
N ILE A 303 16.76 8.49 -2.12
CA ILE A 303 16.71 9.24 -0.85
C ILE A 303 15.53 10.21 -0.85
N SER A 304 15.27 10.91 -1.96
CA SER A 304 14.14 11.83 -2.05
C SER A 304 12.79 11.14 -1.94
N LEU A 305 12.67 9.91 -2.46
CA LEU A 305 11.49 9.05 -2.26
C LEU A 305 11.33 8.70 -0.79
N LEU A 306 12.37 8.16 -0.15
CA LEU A 306 12.34 7.74 1.25
C LEU A 306 12.11 8.92 2.20
N GLU A 307 12.69 10.09 1.90
CA GLU A 307 12.47 11.33 2.66
C GLU A 307 11.03 11.84 2.50
N THR A 308 10.43 11.71 1.32
CA THR A 308 9.01 12.03 1.11
C THR A 308 8.10 11.10 1.92
N ILE A 309 8.44 9.81 1.99
CA ILE A 309 7.73 8.84 2.83
C ILE A 309 7.85 9.25 4.30
N ARG A 310 9.07 9.49 4.79
CA ARG A 310 9.32 9.94 6.17
C ARG A 310 8.51 11.19 6.51
N LEU A 311 8.59 12.23 5.67
CA LEU A 311 7.88 13.50 5.89
C LEU A 311 6.37 13.30 5.93
N THR A 312 5.82 12.46 5.05
CA THR A 312 4.40 12.12 5.07
C THR A 312 4.01 11.43 6.38
N MET A 313 4.80 10.47 6.84
CA MET A 313 4.57 9.80 8.11
C MET A 313 4.69 10.78 9.29
N THR A 314 5.69 11.67 9.31
CA THR A 314 5.84 12.72 10.32
C THR A 314 4.56 13.58 10.41
N THR A 315 4.06 14.04 9.25
CA THR A 315 2.83 14.85 9.19
C THR A 315 1.64 14.08 9.74
N TRP A 316 1.44 12.83 9.33
CA TRP A 316 0.32 12.01 9.80
C TRP A 316 0.40 11.70 11.29
N PHE A 317 1.59 11.41 11.82
CA PHE A 317 1.77 11.16 13.24
C PHE A 317 1.41 12.38 14.06
N PHE A 318 1.84 13.56 13.63
CA PHE A 318 1.47 14.82 14.27
C PHE A 318 -0.04 15.09 14.19
N GLU A 319 -0.63 15.09 12.99
CA GLU A 319 -2.05 15.39 12.78
C GLU A 319 -2.98 14.44 13.54
N ARG A 320 -2.65 13.14 13.58
CA ARG A 320 -3.48 12.13 14.23
C ARG A 320 -3.34 12.17 15.75
N ARG A 321 -2.16 12.48 16.27
CA ARG A 321 -1.95 12.76 17.68
C ARG A 321 -2.79 13.94 18.16
N GLU A 322 -2.73 15.05 17.39
CA GLU A 322 -3.56 16.23 17.68
C GLU A 322 -5.06 15.93 17.58
N ALA A 323 -5.47 15.15 16.58
CA ALA A 323 -6.87 14.76 16.43
C ALA A 323 -7.33 13.88 17.60
N ALA A 324 -6.51 12.93 18.04
CA ALA A 324 -6.81 12.06 19.17
C ALA A 324 -6.88 12.86 20.49
N ALA A 325 -5.98 13.82 20.70
CA ALA A 325 -5.99 14.68 21.90
C ALA A 325 -7.23 15.58 21.99
N LYS A 326 -7.78 16.01 20.87
CA LYS A 326 -8.99 16.84 20.79
C LYS A 326 -10.29 16.04 20.93
N HIS A 327 -10.23 14.73 20.68
CA HIS A 327 -11.41 13.87 20.67
C HIS A 327 -11.79 13.44 22.11
N LYS A 328 -13.03 13.76 22.55
CA LYS A 328 -13.46 13.57 23.94
C LYS A 328 -14.23 12.26 24.19
N HIS A 329 -14.60 11.52 23.14
CA HIS A 329 -15.32 10.27 23.30
C HIS A 329 -14.37 9.11 23.66
N LEU A 330 -14.90 8.10 24.34
CA LEU A 330 -14.17 6.90 24.74
C LEU A 330 -13.56 6.16 23.55
N VAL A 331 -14.32 6.05 22.45
CA VAL A 331 -13.94 5.35 21.23
C VAL A 331 -13.65 6.33 20.09
N THR A 332 -12.89 5.89 19.08
CA THR A 332 -12.46 6.75 17.96
C THR A 332 -13.64 7.27 17.12
N PRO A 333 -13.49 8.41 16.40
CA PRO A 333 -14.58 9.03 15.64
C PRO A 333 -15.30 8.08 14.66
N LYS A 334 -14.57 7.23 13.96
CA LYS A 334 -15.16 6.27 13.02
C LYS A 334 -15.96 5.17 13.73
N VAL A 335 -15.52 4.77 14.91
CA VAL A 335 -16.25 3.80 15.72
C VAL A 335 -17.53 4.42 16.29
N VAL A 336 -17.50 5.68 16.74
CA VAL A 336 -18.72 6.43 17.12
C VAL A 336 -19.71 6.42 15.96
N GLN A 337 -19.29 6.77 14.73
CA GLN A 337 -20.15 6.76 13.55
C GLN A 337 -20.76 5.37 13.29
N LYS A 338 -19.96 4.30 13.45
CA LYS A 338 -20.41 2.91 13.27
C LYS A 338 -21.45 2.50 14.32
N LEU A 339 -21.24 2.85 15.59
CA LEU A 339 -22.21 2.57 16.65
C LEU A 339 -23.53 3.34 16.45
N VAL A 340 -23.44 4.62 16.10
CA VAL A 340 -24.62 5.43 15.78
C VAL A 340 -25.40 4.85 14.60
N SER A 341 -24.73 4.39 13.53
CA SER A 341 -25.41 3.76 12.40
C SER A 341 -26.13 2.45 12.74
N ARG A 342 -25.66 1.74 13.77
CA ARG A 342 -26.27 0.49 14.26
C ARG A 342 -27.40 0.72 15.27
N LEU A 343 -27.44 1.88 15.92
CA LEU A 343 -28.35 2.15 17.04
C LEU A 343 -29.82 2.07 16.63
N GLY A 344 -30.20 2.65 15.49
CA GLY A 344 -31.59 2.64 15.02
C GLY A 344 -32.15 1.22 14.86
N ALA A 345 -31.41 0.33 14.22
CA ALA A 345 -31.81 -1.08 14.08
C ALA A 345 -31.81 -1.81 15.43
N ALA A 346 -30.84 -1.52 16.31
CA ALA A 346 -30.77 -2.15 17.62
C ALA A 346 -32.00 -1.84 18.50
N MET A 347 -32.56 -0.65 18.39
CA MET A 347 -33.73 -0.22 19.20
C MET A 347 -35.04 -0.92 18.78
N LEU A 348 -35.07 -1.58 17.65
CA LEU A 348 -36.23 -2.33 17.15
C LEU A 348 -36.24 -3.80 17.60
N LEU A 349 -35.16 -4.27 18.24
CA LEU A 349 -35.00 -5.67 18.63
C LEU A 349 -35.61 -5.96 20.00
N ASN A 350 -36.22 -7.15 20.15
CA ASN A 350 -36.72 -7.63 21.42
C ASN A 350 -35.61 -8.34 22.19
N VAL A 351 -35.36 -7.93 23.43
CA VAL A 351 -34.29 -8.45 24.29
C VAL A 351 -34.86 -9.18 25.47
N TYR A 352 -34.39 -10.38 25.72
CA TYR A 352 -34.72 -11.21 26.88
C TYR A 352 -33.42 -11.55 27.62
N GLN A 353 -33.33 -11.12 28.89
CA GLN A 353 -32.17 -11.44 29.70
C GLN A 353 -32.23 -12.90 30.16
N VAL A 354 -31.16 -13.65 29.88
CA VAL A 354 -31.03 -15.07 30.25
C VAL A 354 -30.25 -15.20 31.55
N ASP A 355 -29.13 -14.46 31.65
CA ASP A 355 -28.26 -14.41 32.82
C ASP A 355 -27.70 -12.98 32.99
N ARG A 356 -26.78 -12.78 33.94
CA ARG A 356 -26.17 -11.50 34.25
C ARG A 356 -25.52 -10.80 33.06
N SER A 357 -24.89 -11.58 32.16
CA SER A 357 -24.22 -11.09 30.97
C SER A 357 -24.78 -11.62 29.66
N GLU A 358 -25.67 -12.63 29.71
CA GLU A 358 -26.20 -13.34 28.56
C GLU A 358 -27.62 -12.90 28.24
N PHE A 359 -27.91 -12.70 26.95
CA PHE A 359 -29.18 -12.18 26.43
C PHE A 359 -29.59 -12.96 25.17
N GLU A 360 -30.88 -13.36 25.09
CA GLU A 360 -31.51 -13.74 23.83
C GLU A 360 -32.06 -12.46 23.18
N VAL A 361 -31.60 -12.17 21.97
CA VAL A 361 -32.07 -11.03 21.17
C VAL A 361 -32.81 -11.55 19.95
N LYS A 362 -34.06 -11.10 19.77
CA LYS A 362 -34.90 -11.52 18.64
C LYS A 362 -35.09 -10.38 17.67
N ASP A 363 -34.82 -10.67 16.45
CA ASP A 363 -35.30 -10.04 15.25
C ASP A 363 -36.63 -10.69 14.84
N GLU A 364 -37.34 -10.19 13.82
CA GLU A 364 -38.63 -10.72 13.37
C GLU A 364 -38.60 -12.24 13.07
N THR A 365 -37.49 -12.74 12.54
CA THR A 365 -37.32 -14.10 12.03
C THR A 365 -36.26 -14.92 12.73
N MET A 366 -35.29 -14.28 13.36
CA MET A 366 -34.08 -14.92 13.88
C MET A 366 -33.85 -14.64 15.36
N LYS A 367 -33.19 -15.58 16.04
CA LYS A 367 -32.77 -15.47 17.44
C LYS A 367 -31.26 -15.45 17.54
N PHE A 368 -30.73 -14.56 18.32
CA PHE A 368 -29.31 -14.41 18.55
C PHE A 368 -29.01 -14.44 20.05
N VAL A 369 -27.91 -15.09 20.44
CA VAL A 369 -27.40 -15.07 21.80
C VAL A 369 -26.24 -14.10 21.89
N VAL A 370 -26.29 -13.22 22.87
CA VAL A 370 -25.26 -12.20 23.14
C VAL A 370 -24.70 -12.39 24.54
N ASP A 371 -23.39 -12.52 24.66
CA ASP A 371 -22.68 -12.42 25.94
C ASP A 371 -21.84 -11.13 25.93
N LEU A 372 -22.26 -10.15 26.73
CA LEU A 372 -21.59 -8.85 26.78
C LEU A 372 -20.23 -8.90 27.48
N GLU A 373 -20.03 -9.79 28.47
CA GLU A 373 -18.74 -9.90 29.16
C GLU A 373 -17.70 -10.60 28.26
N LYS A 374 -18.10 -11.65 27.56
CA LYS A 374 -17.23 -12.32 26.57
C LYS A 374 -17.10 -11.54 25.27
N ARG A 375 -17.87 -10.46 25.09
CA ARG A 375 -17.96 -9.69 23.83
C ARG A 375 -18.27 -10.60 22.62
N HIS A 376 -19.22 -11.48 22.82
CA HIS A 376 -19.64 -12.49 21.86
C HIS A 376 -21.09 -12.26 21.41
N CYS A 377 -21.35 -12.58 20.13
CA CYS A 377 -22.70 -12.69 19.59
C CYS A 377 -22.75 -13.78 18.52
N THR A 378 -23.75 -14.63 18.53
CA THR A 378 -23.91 -15.72 17.53
C THR A 378 -24.00 -15.22 16.09
N CYS A 379 -24.22 -13.92 15.85
CA CYS A 379 -24.09 -13.31 14.51
C CYS A 379 -22.62 -13.10 14.06
N ASN A 380 -21.64 -13.35 14.92
CA ASN A 380 -20.19 -13.16 14.73
C ASN A 380 -19.72 -11.73 14.42
N VAL A 381 -20.63 -10.78 14.17
CA VAL A 381 -20.24 -9.38 13.86
C VAL A 381 -19.49 -8.75 15.03
N PHE A 382 -19.93 -9.01 16.26
CA PHE A 382 -19.27 -8.50 17.45
C PHE A 382 -17.88 -9.11 17.66
N ASP A 383 -17.78 -10.42 17.43
CA ASP A 383 -16.52 -11.19 17.57
C ASP A 383 -15.48 -10.78 16.56
N ILE A 384 -15.88 -10.55 15.32
CA ILE A 384 -14.98 -10.23 14.22
C ILE A 384 -14.64 -8.74 14.19
N ASP A 385 -15.64 -7.85 14.24
CA ASP A 385 -15.41 -6.41 14.19
C ASP A 385 -14.76 -5.87 15.48
N LYS A 386 -14.93 -6.58 16.60
CA LYS A 386 -14.55 -6.13 17.96
C LYS A 386 -15.27 -4.85 18.38
N ILE A 387 -16.41 -4.60 17.78
CA ILE A 387 -17.31 -3.48 18.03
C ILE A 387 -18.72 -4.05 18.16
N PRO A 388 -19.52 -3.66 19.17
CA PRO A 388 -20.87 -4.18 19.37
C PRO A 388 -21.70 -4.19 18.08
N CYS A 389 -22.27 -5.35 17.75
CA CYS A 389 -23.26 -5.49 16.69
C CYS A 389 -24.62 -4.91 17.14
N ILE A 390 -25.63 -4.91 16.27
CA ILE A 390 -26.98 -4.43 16.63
C ILE A 390 -27.56 -5.18 17.83
N HIS A 391 -27.33 -6.50 17.91
CA HIS A 391 -27.81 -7.33 19.02
C HIS A 391 -27.11 -6.99 20.34
N ALA A 392 -25.78 -6.80 20.31
CA ALA A 392 -25.02 -6.40 21.50
C ALA A 392 -25.36 -4.98 21.98
N ILE A 393 -25.65 -4.05 21.04
CA ILE A 393 -26.15 -2.72 21.39
C ILE A 393 -27.52 -2.81 22.06
N ALA A 394 -28.45 -3.59 21.50
CA ALA A 394 -29.77 -3.82 22.07
C ALA A 394 -29.68 -4.38 23.50
N ALA A 395 -28.85 -5.41 23.72
CA ALA A 395 -28.60 -6.00 25.04
C ALA A 395 -28.01 -4.98 26.03
N ALA A 396 -27.01 -4.17 25.60
CA ALA A 396 -26.42 -3.13 26.44
C ALA A 396 -27.45 -2.06 26.83
N LYS A 397 -28.30 -1.63 25.91
CA LYS A 397 -29.38 -0.66 26.16
C LYS A 397 -30.45 -1.22 27.11
N HIS A 398 -30.80 -2.49 26.99
CA HIS A 398 -31.74 -3.16 27.88
C HIS A 398 -31.32 -3.05 29.34
N ILE A 399 -30.01 -3.23 29.62
CA ILE A 399 -29.47 -3.07 31.00
C ILE A 399 -28.96 -1.66 31.30
N LYS A 400 -29.31 -0.68 30.47
CA LYS A 400 -28.94 0.75 30.62
C LYS A 400 -27.42 0.97 30.73
N ARG A 401 -26.63 0.17 30.04
CA ARG A 401 -25.18 0.35 29.95
C ARG A 401 -24.79 1.02 28.62
N ASP A 402 -23.71 1.79 28.68
CA ASP A 402 -23.11 2.43 27.50
C ASP A 402 -22.43 1.38 26.64
N GLU A 403 -22.87 1.23 25.40
CA GLU A 403 -22.32 0.30 24.41
C GLU A 403 -20.84 0.55 24.10
N ASN A 404 -20.36 1.78 24.28
CA ASN A 404 -18.95 2.11 24.06
C ASN A 404 -17.99 1.31 24.96
N ARG A 405 -18.45 0.86 26.13
CA ARG A 405 -17.64 0.07 27.09
C ARG A 405 -17.31 -1.34 26.58
N PHE A 406 -18.08 -1.83 25.62
CA PHE A 406 -17.90 -3.17 25.05
C PHE A 406 -17.04 -3.17 23.80
N VAL A 407 -16.59 -2.01 23.33
CA VAL A 407 -15.65 -1.87 22.22
C VAL A 407 -14.26 -2.36 22.64
N ASP A 408 -13.55 -3.02 21.72
CA ASP A 408 -12.20 -3.52 21.95
C ASP A 408 -11.18 -2.39 22.17
N ALA A 409 -10.15 -2.68 22.95
CA ALA A 409 -9.10 -1.72 23.30
C ALA A 409 -8.42 -1.07 22.09
N SER A 410 -8.26 -1.80 20.99
CA SER A 410 -7.64 -1.29 19.75
C SER A 410 -8.40 -0.12 19.11
N HIS A 411 -9.67 0.08 19.49
CA HIS A 411 -10.54 1.13 18.97
C HIS A 411 -10.79 2.29 19.96
N LEU A 412 -10.16 2.24 21.15
CA LEU A 412 -10.26 3.31 22.13
C LEU A 412 -9.46 4.54 21.70
N THR A 413 -9.96 5.72 22.03
CA THR A 413 -9.28 7.00 21.76
C THR A 413 -7.92 7.08 22.43
N GLU A 414 -7.80 6.56 23.65
CA GLU A 414 -6.53 6.49 24.38
C GLU A 414 -5.49 5.61 23.65
N THR A 415 -5.91 4.44 23.19
CA THR A 415 -5.04 3.52 22.41
C THR A 415 -4.62 4.16 21.11
N TRP A 416 -5.56 4.83 20.43
CA TRP A 416 -5.28 5.57 19.21
C TRP A 416 -4.26 6.70 19.43
N ALA A 417 -4.40 7.47 20.51
CA ALA A 417 -3.43 8.50 20.91
C ALA A 417 -2.05 7.90 21.20
N LYS A 418 -1.98 6.80 21.95
CA LYS A 418 -0.73 6.09 22.28
C LYS A 418 -0.01 5.58 21.05
N ALA A 419 -0.73 5.12 20.03
CA ALA A 419 -0.14 4.64 18.77
C ALA A 419 0.64 5.72 18.00
N TYR A 420 0.34 7.00 18.24
CA TYR A 420 1.00 8.16 17.63
C TYR A 420 1.79 9.01 18.64
N ALA A 421 2.03 8.51 19.86
CA ALA A 421 2.67 9.28 20.93
C ALA A 421 4.07 9.75 20.56
N GLU A 422 4.83 8.92 19.87
CA GLU A 422 6.18 9.26 19.44
C GLU A 422 6.19 9.99 18.09
N SER A 423 7.23 10.82 17.87
CA SER A 423 7.43 11.55 16.62
C SER A 423 8.41 10.83 15.71
N ILE A 424 8.23 10.99 14.39
CA ILE A 424 9.21 10.54 13.39
C ILE A 424 10.07 11.76 13.03
N HIS A 425 11.35 11.70 13.38
CA HIS A 425 12.29 12.80 13.25
C HIS A 425 13.03 12.80 11.90
N PRO A 426 13.44 13.96 11.40
CA PRO A 426 14.32 14.04 10.23
C PRO A 426 15.74 13.53 10.55
N GLY A 427 16.43 13.01 9.55
CA GLY A 427 17.83 12.60 9.68
C GLY A 427 18.84 13.76 9.74
N GLY A 428 18.40 14.99 9.47
CA GLY A 428 19.27 16.17 9.37
C GLY A 428 20.03 16.25 8.04
N GLU A 429 20.95 17.20 7.95
CA GLU A 429 21.79 17.36 6.75
C GLU A 429 22.92 16.32 6.72
N LEU A 430 23.07 15.66 5.57
CA LEU A 430 24.08 14.61 5.39
C LEU A 430 25.52 15.15 5.37
N SER A 431 25.70 16.41 4.95
CA SER A 431 27.01 17.05 4.80
C SER A 431 27.68 17.48 6.12
N THR A 432 26.87 17.79 7.13
CA THR A 432 27.34 18.34 8.42
C THR A 432 27.40 17.34 9.55
N SER A 433 27.04 16.08 9.29
CA SER A 433 26.92 15.04 10.31
C SER A 433 28.23 14.27 10.50
N THR A 434 28.51 13.83 11.73
CA THR A 434 29.54 12.84 12.03
C THR A 434 29.03 11.45 11.71
N TYR A 435 29.87 10.60 11.14
CA TYR A 435 29.56 9.23 10.77
C TYR A 435 30.61 8.27 11.33
N PRO A 436 30.27 6.97 11.53
CA PRO A 436 31.27 5.93 11.77
C PRO A 436 32.29 5.87 10.62
N GLU A 437 33.56 5.55 10.93
CA GLU A 437 34.65 5.50 9.94
C GLU A 437 34.35 4.57 8.75
N ASN A 438 33.59 3.50 8.97
CA ASN A 438 33.25 2.51 7.94
C ASN A 438 31.98 2.83 7.15
N ILE A 439 31.30 3.98 7.34
CA ILE A 439 30.03 4.28 6.68
C ILE A 439 30.19 4.37 5.16
N ASP A 440 31.35 4.86 4.71
CA ASP A 440 31.63 5.04 3.29
C ASP A 440 31.92 3.71 2.56
N GLU A 441 32.35 2.68 3.29
CA GLU A 441 32.49 1.31 2.78
C GLU A 441 31.11 0.70 2.39
N LEU A 442 30.03 1.18 3.02
CA LEU A 442 28.66 0.81 2.71
C LEU A 442 28.07 1.60 1.53
N SER A 443 28.80 2.58 1.02
CA SER A 443 28.39 3.33 -0.18
C SER A 443 28.35 2.41 -1.39
N CYS A 444 27.31 2.51 -2.20
CA CYS A 444 27.20 1.66 -3.39
C CYS A 444 26.78 2.45 -4.63
N PRO A 445 27.29 2.07 -5.81
CA PRO A 445 26.80 2.61 -7.06
C PRO A 445 25.34 2.18 -7.33
N PRO A 446 24.62 2.94 -8.18
CA PRO A 446 23.25 2.61 -8.55
C PRO A 446 23.13 1.23 -9.20
N PRO A 447 21.89 0.68 -9.21
CA PRO A 447 21.65 -0.63 -9.82
C PRO A 447 21.96 -0.64 -11.33
N ALA A 448 22.36 -1.77 -11.86
CA ALA A 448 22.54 -1.95 -13.28
C ALA A 448 21.18 -1.91 -13.99
N THR A 449 20.87 -0.80 -14.68
CA THR A 449 19.65 -0.67 -15.48
C THR A 449 19.88 -0.90 -16.94
N LYS A 450 19.18 -1.88 -17.54
CA LYS A 450 19.06 -1.97 -18.99
C LYS A 450 17.98 -1.00 -19.46
N LYS A 451 18.34 -0.01 -20.28
CA LYS A 451 17.33 0.84 -20.94
C LYS A 451 16.46 -0.07 -21.82
N LYS A 452 15.17 -0.16 -21.47
CA LYS A 452 14.21 -0.84 -22.36
C LYS A 452 13.97 0.07 -23.55
N SER A 453 14.18 -0.45 -24.76
CA SER A 453 13.80 0.24 -25.98
C SER A 453 12.28 0.26 -26.12
N GLY A 454 11.71 1.40 -26.51
CA GLY A 454 10.30 1.58 -26.81
C GLY A 454 9.48 2.29 -25.72
N ARG A 455 8.22 2.56 -26.05
CA ARG A 455 7.27 3.23 -25.15
C ARG A 455 6.98 2.34 -23.94
N PRO A 456 7.03 2.85 -22.71
CA PRO A 456 6.65 2.07 -21.52
C PRO A 456 5.24 1.51 -21.67
N PRO A 457 5.01 0.24 -21.26
CA PRO A 457 3.68 -0.36 -21.34
C PRO A 457 2.71 0.43 -20.46
N THR A 458 1.59 0.86 -21.06
CA THR A 458 0.52 1.61 -20.37
C THR A 458 -0.44 0.70 -19.60
N LYS A 459 -0.44 -0.61 -19.89
CA LYS A 459 -1.27 -1.61 -19.21
C LYS A 459 -0.42 -2.39 -18.20
N ARG A 460 -1.03 -2.70 -17.04
CA ARG A 460 -0.45 -3.60 -16.04
C ARG A 460 -0.08 -4.93 -16.68
N LYS A 461 1.13 -5.41 -16.46
CA LYS A 461 1.48 -6.82 -16.74
C LYS A 461 0.90 -7.65 -15.60
N ARG A 462 0.22 -8.75 -15.95
CA ARG A 462 -0.28 -9.70 -14.96
C ARG A 462 0.90 -10.38 -14.28
N SER A 463 0.76 -10.63 -12.97
CA SER A 463 1.77 -11.38 -12.21
C SER A 463 1.77 -12.85 -12.63
N VAL A 464 2.91 -13.52 -12.48
CA VAL A 464 3.00 -14.97 -12.68
C VAL A 464 2.10 -15.64 -11.63
N GLY A 465 1.11 -16.42 -12.06
CA GLY A 465 0.08 -17.02 -11.18
C GLY A 465 -1.30 -16.35 -11.26
N GLU A 466 -1.45 -15.18 -11.89
CA GLU A 466 -2.76 -14.68 -12.31
C GLU A 466 -3.27 -15.55 -13.48
N PHE A 467 -4.41 -16.20 -13.28
CA PHE A 467 -4.99 -17.12 -14.29
C PHE A 467 -5.12 -16.44 -15.66
N GLY A 468 -4.54 -17.10 -16.68
CA GLY A 468 -4.81 -16.77 -18.06
C GLY A 468 -6.29 -17.02 -18.36
N VAL A 469 -6.96 -16.08 -19.04
CA VAL A 469 -8.30 -16.34 -19.59
C VAL A 469 -8.19 -17.55 -20.50
N PRO A 470 -8.91 -18.68 -20.24
CA PRO A 470 -8.98 -19.75 -21.22
C PRO A 470 -9.57 -19.17 -22.50
N GLY A 471 -8.82 -19.18 -23.59
CA GLY A 471 -9.28 -18.69 -24.88
C GLY A 471 -8.70 -17.37 -25.39
N SER A 472 -7.84 -16.65 -24.67
CA SER A 472 -7.02 -15.61 -25.29
C SER A 472 -5.92 -16.28 -26.12
N LYS A 473 -6.28 -16.72 -27.35
CA LYS A 473 -5.28 -16.98 -28.38
C LYS A 473 -4.42 -15.72 -28.45
N SER A 474 -3.14 -15.82 -28.10
CA SER A 474 -2.18 -14.79 -28.46
C SER A 474 -2.34 -14.62 -29.97
N GLN A 475 -2.87 -13.48 -30.43
CA GLN A 475 -2.82 -13.17 -31.84
C GLN A 475 -1.32 -13.15 -32.16
N SER A 476 -0.84 -14.21 -32.79
CA SER A 476 0.51 -14.25 -33.30
C SER A 476 0.63 -13.05 -34.24
N HIS A 477 1.54 -12.13 -33.92
CA HIS A 477 1.81 -10.99 -34.78
C HIS A 477 2.23 -11.53 -36.16
N LYS A 478 1.36 -11.30 -37.14
CA LYS A 478 1.68 -11.61 -38.54
C LYS A 478 2.54 -10.48 -39.09
N CYS A 479 3.60 -10.84 -39.77
CA CYS A 479 4.46 -9.89 -40.47
C CYS A 479 3.61 -9.03 -41.42
N SER A 480 3.64 -7.70 -41.27
CA SER A 480 2.87 -6.79 -42.13
C SER A 480 3.32 -6.75 -43.57
N ARG A 481 4.43 -7.45 -43.93
CA ARG A 481 4.99 -7.58 -45.29
C ARG A 481 4.55 -8.86 -45.97
N CYS A 482 4.53 -9.99 -45.26
CA CYS A 482 4.26 -11.30 -45.88
C CYS A 482 3.07 -12.05 -45.26
N GLY A 483 2.44 -11.51 -44.19
CA GLY A 483 1.29 -12.13 -43.53
C GLY A 483 1.59 -13.34 -42.63
N THR A 484 2.82 -13.86 -42.64
CA THR A 484 3.24 -15.05 -41.86
C THR A 484 3.66 -14.67 -40.44
N GLY A 485 3.38 -15.55 -39.46
CA GLY A 485 3.81 -15.38 -38.06
C GLY A 485 5.30 -15.74 -37.86
N GLY A 486 5.84 -15.32 -36.67
CA GLY A 486 7.19 -15.70 -36.25
C GLY A 486 8.31 -14.69 -36.59
N HIS A 487 8.04 -13.64 -37.38
CA HIS A 487 8.95 -12.53 -37.65
C HIS A 487 8.20 -11.22 -37.89
N ASN A 488 8.91 -10.09 -37.88
CA ASN A 488 8.35 -8.75 -38.16
C ASN A 488 8.79 -8.24 -39.56
N LYS A 489 8.30 -7.04 -39.94
CA LYS A 489 8.62 -6.40 -41.24
C LYS A 489 10.14 -6.23 -41.46
N ILE A 490 10.89 -5.97 -40.39
CA ILE A 490 12.34 -5.69 -40.43
C ILE A 490 13.15 -6.98 -40.66
N THR A 491 12.69 -8.10 -40.08
CA THR A 491 13.35 -9.40 -40.18
C THR A 491 12.74 -10.31 -41.27
N CYS A 492 11.87 -9.76 -42.13
CA CYS A 492 11.21 -10.48 -43.19
C CYS A 492 12.17 -10.69 -44.39
N GLN A 493 12.47 -11.93 -44.70
CA GLN A 493 13.37 -12.34 -45.81
C GLN A 493 12.67 -12.46 -47.18
N ARG A 494 11.34 -12.26 -47.28
CA ARG A 494 10.66 -12.30 -48.57
C ARG A 494 11.04 -11.10 -49.44
N PRO A 495 11.39 -11.31 -50.74
CA PRO A 495 11.68 -10.21 -51.64
C PRO A 495 10.49 -9.26 -51.79
N ILE A 496 10.82 -8.00 -52.08
CA ILE A 496 9.82 -7.00 -52.43
C ILE A 496 9.50 -7.25 -53.92
N GLY A 497 8.28 -7.73 -54.19
CA GLY A 497 7.78 -7.77 -55.55
C GLY A 497 7.27 -6.39 -55.98
#